data_f3bc357b12be7eac0bde7d2f952d1494
#
_entry.id   f3bc357b12be7eac0bde7d2f952d1494
#
_cell.length_a   1.000
_cell.length_b   1.000
_cell.length_c   1.000
_cell.angle_alpha   90.00
_cell.angle_beta   90.00
_cell.angle_gamma   90.00
#
_symmetry.space_group_name_H-M   'P 1'
#
loop_
_entity.id
_entity.type
_entity.pdbx_description
1 polymer ?
#
loop_
_entity_poly.entity_id
_entity_poly.type
_entity_poly.pdbx_seq_one_letter_code
_entity_poly.pdbx_strand_id
1 'polypeptide(L)'
;ELPDNFSGLIVGPYKNAKKKYFKQLEKLVENYNIKNRVFFYDARDDIREIYYLSDLVMNLSTTPEPFGRTILEAAMMNKKISGWDRGGVGEVLDMFFPLGKVEFGNFKSLVETVENLSISDDKPSNVFLTSELMHSKTVSFYREALENKS
;
A
#
# COMPACT_ATOMS: atom_id res chain seq x y z
N GLU A 1 -3.42 1.84 19.82
CA GLU A 1 -3.37 3.18 19.17
C GLU A 1 -1.92 3.53 18.86
N LEU A 2 -1.67 4.19 17.72
CA LEU A 2 -0.35 4.70 17.39
C LEU A 2 -0.01 5.94 18.25
N PRO A 3 1.26 6.14 18.63
CA PRO A 3 1.73 7.31 19.35
C PRO A 3 1.41 8.65 18.66
N ASP A 4 1.47 9.75 19.42
CA ASP A 4 1.04 11.08 18.96
C ASP A 4 1.94 11.70 17.87
N ASN A 5 3.14 11.18 17.69
CA ASN A 5 4.05 11.61 16.62
C ASN A 5 3.70 11.05 15.22
N PHE A 6 2.69 10.18 15.12
CA PHE A 6 2.21 9.68 13.83
C PHE A 6 1.13 10.60 13.24
N SER A 7 1.24 10.88 11.95
CA SER A 7 0.21 11.55 11.16
C SER A 7 -0.20 10.68 9.99
N GLY A 8 -1.49 10.64 9.69
CA GLY A 8 -2.07 9.87 8.60
C GLY A 8 -2.53 10.77 7.45
N LEU A 9 -2.15 10.41 6.23
CA LEU A 9 -2.62 11.04 5.02
C LEU A 9 -3.45 10.04 4.21
N ILE A 10 -4.71 10.35 3.97
CA ILE A 10 -5.63 9.54 3.17
C ILE A 10 -5.86 10.26 1.84
N VAL A 11 -5.42 9.64 0.75
CA VAL A 11 -5.52 10.19 -0.61
C VAL A 11 -6.45 9.32 -1.45
N GLY A 12 -7.45 9.92 -2.07
CA GLY A 12 -8.38 9.20 -2.94
C GLY A 12 -9.63 10.02 -3.29
N PRO A 13 -10.42 9.57 -4.28
CA PRO A 13 -11.58 10.32 -4.77
C PRO A 13 -12.70 10.30 -3.73
N TYR A 14 -12.85 11.37 -2.96
CA TYR A 14 -13.90 11.50 -1.95
C TYR A 14 -15.01 12.48 -2.33
N LYS A 15 -14.73 13.47 -3.16
CA LYS A 15 -15.68 14.56 -3.44
C LYS A 15 -16.91 14.10 -4.20
N ASN A 16 -16.79 13.18 -5.14
CA ASN A 16 -17.86 12.83 -6.06
C ASN A 16 -18.43 11.42 -5.89
N ALA A 17 -17.63 10.41 -5.56
CA ALA A 17 -18.05 9.01 -5.65
C ALA A 17 -18.41 8.34 -4.31
N LYS A 18 -17.95 8.85 -3.17
CA LYS A 18 -18.08 8.15 -1.87
C LYS A 18 -18.40 9.08 -0.70
N LYS A 19 -19.25 10.09 -0.90
CA LYS A 19 -19.63 11.06 0.15
C LYS A 19 -20.08 10.40 1.47
N LYS A 20 -20.81 9.28 1.41
CA LYS A 20 -21.29 8.59 2.62
C LYS A 20 -20.12 7.96 3.39
N TYR A 21 -19.20 7.29 2.68
CA TYR A 21 -18.03 6.68 3.28
C TYR A 21 -17.08 7.73 3.87
N PHE A 22 -16.84 8.80 3.13
CA PHE A 22 -16.01 9.91 3.62
C PHE A 22 -16.56 10.52 4.92
N LYS A 23 -17.87 10.79 4.98
CA LYS A 23 -18.50 11.26 6.22
C LYS A 23 -18.38 10.30 7.40
N GLN A 24 -18.31 8.99 7.14
CA GLN A 24 -18.04 8.00 8.19
C GLN A 24 -16.60 8.12 8.71
N LEU A 25 -15.64 8.32 7.83
CA LEU A 25 -14.23 8.54 8.21
C LEU A 25 -14.07 9.84 9.00
N GLU A 26 -14.69 10.94 8.55
CA GLU A 26 -14.67 12.22 9.28
C GLU A 26 -15.22 12.05 10.72
N LYS A 27 -16.36 11.36 10.87
CA LYS A 27 -16.92 11.06 12.19
C LYS A 27 -15.99 10.22 13.07
N LEU A 28 -15.30 9.25 12.49
CA LEU A 28 -14.31 8.47 13.24
C LEU A 28 -13.15 9.35 13.73
N VAL A 29 -12.62 10.20 12.85
CA VAL A 29 -11.55 11.15 13.21
C VAL A 29 -11.99 12.11 14.33
N GLU A 30 -13.25 12.56 14.29
CA GLU A 30 -13.84 13.37 15.35
C GLU A 30 -14.02 12.60 16.67
N ASN A 31 -14.59 11.39 16.60
CA ASN A 31 -14.86 10.56 17.78
C ASN A 31 -13.58 10.15 18.51
N TYR A 32 -12.48 9.94 17.78
CA TYR A 32 -11.17 9.62 18.34
C TYR A 32 -10.32 10.86 18.67
N ASN A 33 -10.84 12.07 18.43
CA ASN A 33 -10.15 13.34 18.67
C ASN A 33 -8.77 13.44 18.01
N ILE A 34 -8.65 12.91 16.78
CA ILE A 34 -7.39 12.87 16.00
C ILE A 34 -7.41 13.78 14.75
N LYS A 35 -8.25 14.80 14.76
CA LYS A 35 -8.48 15.72 13.63
C LYS A 35 -7.22 16.48 13.21
N ASN A 36 -6.30 16.70 14.13
CA ASN A 36 -5.02 17.36 13.90
C ASN A 36 -3.92 16.41 13.36
N ARG A 37 -4.22 15.11 13.26
CA ARG A 37 -3.27 14.06 12.85
C ARG A 37 -3.69 13.28 11.60
N VAL A 38 -4.93 13.44 11.15
CA VAL A 38 -5.45 12.75 9.97
C VAL A 38 -5.93 13.75 8.93
N PHE A 39 -5.33 13.68 7.75
CA PHE A 39 -5.56 14.60 6.65
C PHE A 39 -6.15 13.85 5.45
N PHE A 40 -7.15 14.46 4.82
CA PHE A 40 -7.80 13.89 3.65
C PHE A 40 -7.52 14.75 2.41
N TYR A 41 -7.07 14.11 1.35
CA TYR A 41 -6.85 14.74 0.06
C TYR A 41 -7.59 14.00 -1.05
N ASP A 42 -8.14 14.74 -1.98
CA ASP A 42 -8.76 14.17 -3.19
C ASP A 42 -7.72 13.46 -4.07
N ALA A 43 -8.19 12.68 -5.05
CA ALA A 43 -7.31 12.08 -6.05
C ALA A 43 -6.42 13.15 -6.68
N ARG A 44 -5.14 12.84 -6.87
CA ARG A 44 -4.08 13.74 -7.31
C ARG A 44 -3.26 13.10 -8.42
N ASP A 45 -2.74 13.93 -9.31
CA ASP A 45 -1.84 13.50 -10.39
C ASP A 45 -0.38 13.45 -9.91
N ASP A 46 -0.03 14.18 -8.85
CA ASP A 46 1.29 14.25 -8.21
C ASP A 46 1.47 13.20 -7.10
N ILE A 47 1.01 11.98 -7.32
CA ILE A 47 1.09 10.89 -6.31
C ILE A 47 2.54 10.54 -5.92
N ARG A 48 3.50 10.78 -6.82
CA ARG A 48 4.93 10.53 -6.55
C ARG A 48 5.45 11.42 -5.44
N GLU A 49 5.05 12.68 -5.42
CA GLU A 49 5.40 13.65 -4.38
C GLU A 49 4.83 13.20 -3.02
N ILE A 50 3.61 12.67 -3.03
CA ILE A 50 3.00 12.09 -1.82
C ILE A 50 3.82 10.90 -1.30
N TYR A 51 4.20 9.97 -2.19
CA TYR A 51 5.08 8.87 -1.78
C TYR A 51 6.44 9.39 -1.28
N TYR A 52 7.01 10.39 -1.93
CA TYR A 52 8.29 10.97 -1.53
C TYR A 52 8.24 11.55 -0.11
N LEU A 53 7.17 12.23 0.26
CA LEU A 53 6.95 12.82 1.58
C LEU A 53 6.59 11.79 2.66
N SER A 54 6.13 10.61 2.28
CA SER A 54 5.70 9.58 3.24
C SER A 54 6.89 8.81 3.79
N ASP A 55 6.86 8.48 5.07
CA ASP A 55 7.81 7.55 5.71
C ASP A 55 7.38 6.09 5.50
N LEU A 56 6.07 5.87 5.48
CA LEU A 56 5.45 4.56 5.28
C LEU A 56 4.20 4.71 4.40
N VAL A 57 4.05 3.85 3.41
CA VAL A 57 2.85 3.79 2.57
C VAL A 57 2.08 2.51 2.88
N MET A 58 0.78 2.64 3.12
CA MET A 58 -0.07 1.51 3.50
C MET A 58 -1.20 1.28 2.51
N ASN A 59 -1.52 0.02 2.24
CA ASN A 59 -2.75 -0.37 1.58
C ASN A 59 -3.57 -1.29 2.50
N LEU A 60 -4.64 -0.73 3.03
CA LEU A 60 -5.54 -1.40 3.97
C LEU A 60 -6.93 -1.65 3.35
N SER A 61 -6.97 -1.86 2.04
CA SER A 61 -8.22 -2.17 1.32
C SER A 61 -8.87 -3.43 1.88
N THR A 62 -10.17 -3.32 2.20
CA THR A 62 -10.96 -4.47 2.64
C THR A 62 -11.35 -5.41 1.50
N THR A 63 -11.30 -4.92 0.27
CA THR A 63 -11.49 -5.72 -0.94
C THR A 63 -10.12 -6.09 -1.50
N PRO A 64 -9.85 -7.38 -1.80
CA PRO A 64 -8.58 -7.78 -2.38
C PRO A 64 -8.33 -7.05 -3.71
N GLU A 65 -7.17 -6.44 -3.84
CA GLU A 65 -6.72 -5.83 -5.08
C GLU A 65 -5.99 -6.84 -5.97
N PRO A 66 -6.20 -6.82 -7.28
CA PRO A 66 -5.53 -7.77 -8.18
C PRO A 66 -4.00 -7.60 -8.23
N PHE A 67 -3.48 -6.37 -8.11
CA PHE A 67 -2.08 -6.05 -8.42
C PHE A 67 -1.32 -5.34 -7.29
N GLY A 68 -1.98 -4.74 -6.32
CA GLY A 68 -1.31 -3.96 -5.26
C GLY A 68 -0.48 -2.77 -5.79
N ARG A 69 -0.96 -2.06 -6.81
CA ARG A 69 -0.20 -1.00 -7.50
C ARG A 69 0.35 0.07 -6.57
N THR A 70 -0.45 0.55 -5.63
CA THR A 70 -0.05 1.58 -4.66
C THR A 70 1.19 1.17 -3.87
N ILE A 71 1.22 -0.08 -3.41
CA ILE A 71 2.34 -0.62 -2.63
C ILE A 71 3.55 -0.84 -3.52
N LEU A 72 3.35 -1.34 -4.74
CA LEU A 72 4.43 -1.54 -5.70
C LEU A 72 5.09 -0.20 -6.10
N GLU A 73 4.30 0.81 -6.43
CA GLU A 73 4.79 2.15 -6.78
C GLU A 73 5.60 2.78 -5.64
N ALA A 74 5.14 2.65 -4.40
CA ALA A 74 5.86 3.13 -3.23
C ALA A 74 7.17 2.35 -2.99
N ALA A 75 7.16 1.02 -3.17
CA ALA A 75 8.35 0.18 -3.07
C ALA A 75 9.41 0.57 -4.12
N MET A 76 8.99 0.85 -5.36
CA MET A 76 9.89 1.34 -6.43
C MET A 76 10.54 2.68 -6.08
N MET A 77 9.91 3.47 -5.23
CA MET A 77 10.47 4.73 -4.68
C MET A 77 11.26 4.50 -3.37
N ASN A 78 11.59 3.27 -3.05
CA ASN A 78 12.33 2.89 -1.84
C ASN A 78 11.65 3.34 -0.54
N LYS A 79 10.30 3.39 -0.54
CA LYS A 79 9.51 3.71 0.64
C LYS A 79 9.14 2.43 1.38
N LYS A 80 9.13 2.49 2.71
CA LYS A 80 8.57 1.42 3.52
C LYS A 80 7.11 1.22 3.14
N ILE A 81 6.70 -0.03 3.09
CA ILE A 81 5.35 -0.40 2.67
C ILE A 81 4.73 -1.36 3.66
N SER A 82 3.45 -1.25 3.89
CA SER A 82 2.70 -2.20 4.72
C SER A 82 1.28 -2.40 4.16
N GLY A 83 0.67 -3.51 4.51
CA GLY A 83 -0.70 -3.78 4.10
C GLY A 83 -1.18 -5.16 4.49
N TRP A 84 -2.44 -5.42 4.19
CA TRP A 84 -3.04 -6.72 4.45
C TRP A 84 -2.47 -7.82 3.56
N ASP A 85 -2.20 -8.98 4.15
CA ASP A 85 -1.85 -10.22 3.43
C ASP A 85 -3.06 -10.73 2.63
N ARG A 86 -3.36 -10.03 1.52
CA ARG A 86 -4.48 -10.34 0.62
C ARG A 86 -4.22 -9.89 -0.80
N GLY A 87 -4.54 -10.77 -1.78
CA GLY A 87 -4.44 -10.45 -3.21
C GLY A 87 -3.07 -9.91 -3.59
N GLY A 88 -3.03 -9.03 -4.57
CA GLY A 88 -1.78 -8.46 -5.07
C GLY A 88 -0.99 -7.65 -4.04
N VAL A 89 -1.62 -7.13 -2.99
CA VAL A 89 -0.92 -6.46 -1.89
C VAL A 89 -0.04 -7.45 -1.13
N GLY A 90 -0.60 -8.61 -0.75
CA GLY A 90 0.15 -9.67 -0.09
C GLY A 90 1.31 -10.18 -0.94
N GLU A 91 1.07 -10.43 -2.24
CA GLU A 91 2.10 -10.88 -3.20
C GLU A 91 3.25 -9.88 -3.34
N VAL A 92 2.95 -8.58 -3.45
CA VAL A 92 3.97 -7.53 -3.53
C VAL A 92 4.79 -7.45 -2.24
N LEU A 93 4.13 -7.55 -1.08
CA LEU A 93 4.80 -7.55 0.21
C LEU A 93 5.71 -8.79 0.37
N ASP A 94 5.24 -9.97 0.03
CA ASP A 94 6.06 -11.19 0.06
C ASP A 94 7.31 -11.06 -0.81
N MET A 95 7.18 -10.44 -1.96
CA MET A 95 8.25 -10.33 -2.93
C MET A 95 9.30 -9.26 -2.57
N PHE A 96 8.86 -8.13 -2.03
CA PHE A 96 9.73 -6.95 -1.89
C PHE A 96 9.92 -6.47 -0.46
N PHE A 97 8.98 -6.73 0.45
CA PHE A 97 9.06 -6.24 1.82
C PHE A 97 8.21 -7.07 2.80
N PRO A 98 8.57 -8.34 3.09
CA PRO A 98 7.79 -9.22 3.97
C PRO A 98 7.54 -8.65 5.36
N LEU A 99 8.43 -7.78 5.86
CA LEU A 99 8.29 -7.11 7.17
C LEU A 99 7.05 -6.22 7.28
N GLY A 100 6.53 -5.75 6.15
CA GLY A 100 5.33 -4.91 6.12
C GLY A 100 4.02 -5.69 5.98
N LYS A 101 4.08 -7.02 5.88
CA LYS A 101 2.90 -7.86 5.66
C LYS A 101 2.17 -8.13 6.96
N VAL A 102 0.86 -7.92 6.97
CA VAL A 102 0.00 -8.07 8.14
C VAL A 102 -1.21 -8.92 7.80
N GLU A 103 -1.55 -9.85 8.68
CA GLU A 103 -2.76 -10.67 8.55
C GLU A 103 -4.02 -9.79 8.49
N PHE A 104 -4.91 -10.11 7.54
CA PHE A 104 -6.11 -9.33 7.32
C PHE A 104 -6.98 -9.20 8.57
N GLY A 105 -7.25 -7.94 8.95
CA GLY A 105 -8.08 -7.61 10.10
C GLY A 105 -7.36 -7.69 11.47
N ASN A 106 -6.09 -8.06 11.51
CA ASN A 106 -5.30 -8.05 12.74
C ASN A 106 -4.75 -6.65 13.01
N PHE A 107 -5.60 -5.78 13.54
CA PHE A 107 -5.22 -4.39 13.84
C PHE A 107 -4.14 -4.26 14.91
N LYS A 108 -4.02 -5.22 15.83
CA LYS A 108 -2.95 -5.20 16.84
C LYS A 108 -1.60 -5.40 16.15
N SER A 109 -1.49 -6.43 15.33
CA SER A 109 -0.28 -6.68 14.55
C SER A 109 0.04 -5.52 13.59
N LEU A 110 -0.98 -4.86 13.02
CA LEU A 110 -0.78 -3.67 12.18
C LEU A 110 -0.10 -2.54 12.94
N VAL A 111 -0.57 -2.23 14.15
CA VAL A 111 0.02 -1.18 15.00
C VAL A 111 1.47 -1.53 15.32
N GLU A 112 1.75 -2.75 15.79
CA GLU A 112 3.09 -3.25 16.09
C GLU A 112 4.02 -3.17 14.86
N THR A 113 3.51 -3.56 13.68
CA THR A 113 4.27 -3.47 12.42
C THR A 113 4.62 -2.02 12.07
N VAL A 114 3.66 -1.11 12.15
CA VAL A 114 3.87 0.32 11.86
C VAL A 114 4.90 0.92 12.82
N GLU A 115 4.80 0.65 14.12
CA GLU A 115 5.76 1.11 15.13
C GLU A 115 7.18 0.58 14.85
N ASN A 116 7.33 -0.72 14.61
CA ASN A 116 8.61 -1.33 14.29
C ASN A 116 9.22 -0.74 13.02
N LEU A 117 8.44 -0.58 11.96
CA LEU A 117 8.89 0.01 10.71
C LEU A 117 9.26 1.49 10.86
N SER A 118 8.64 2.22 11.79
CA SER A 118 8.94 3.65 11.99
C SER A 118 10.36 3.88 12.51
N ILE A 119 10.90 2.96 13.29
CA ILE A 119 12.23 3.06 13.91
C ILE A 119 13.31 2.22 13.21
N SER A 120 12.94 1.33 12.27
CA SER A 120 13.88 0.52 11.52
C SER A 120 14.48 1.30 10.35
N ASP A 121 15.65 0.86 9.88
CA ASP A 121 16.26 1.34 8.63
C ASP A 121 15.93 0.43 7.43
N ASP A 122 15.08 -0.58 7.64
CA ASP A 122 14.70 -1.52 6.60
C ASP A 122 14.04 -0.83 5.41
N LYS A 123 14.35 -1.32 4.23
CA LYS A 123 13.79 -0.83 2.97
C LYS A 123 13.34 -2.01 2.12
N PRO A 124 12.39 -1.80 1.21
CA PRO A 124 12.04 -2.82 0.23
C PRO A 124 13.29 -3.29 -0.53
N SER A 125 13.34 -4.59 -0.85
CA SER A 125 14.34 -5.11 -1.76
C SER A 125 14.24 -4.41 -3.12
N ASN A 126 15.34 -4.36 -3.88
CA ASN A 126 15.36 -3.70 -5.17
C ASN A 126 14.24 -4.23 -6.08
N VAL A 127 13.34 -3.33 -6.46
CA VAL A 127 12.18 -3.64 -7.29
C VAL A 127 12.56 -3.45 -8.75
N PHE A 128 12.88 -4.55 -9.44
CA PHE A 128 13.21 -4.56 -10.87
C PHE A 128 12.03 -5.10 -11.70
N LEU A 129 10.88 -4.44 -11.64
CA LEU A 129 9.75 -4.74 -12.52
C LEU A 129 9.74 -3.75 -13.68
N THR A 130 10.60 -3.98 -14.67
CA THR A 130 10.61 -3.18 -15.89
C THR A 130 9.61 -3.72 -16.91
N SER A 131 9.20 -2.89 -17.86
CA SER A 131 8.37 -3.31 -18.99
C SER A 131 9.04 -4.42 -19.82
N GLU A 132 10.38 -4.37 -19.94
CA GLU A 132 11.17 -5.38 -20.65
C GLU A 132 11.08 -6.74 -19.95
N LEU A 133 11.18 -6.78 -18.63
CA LEU A 133 11.04 -8.01 -17.85
C LEU A 133 9.62 -8.58 -17.97
N MET A 134 8.62 -7.73 -17.91
CA MET A 134 7.22 -8.13 -18.08
C MET A 134 7.00 -8.71 -19.49
N HIS A 135 7.50 -8.04 -20.54
CA HIS A 135 7.42 -8.51 -21.92
C HIS A 135 8.14 -9.87 -22.07
N SER A 136 9.35 -10.01 -21.59
CA SER A 136 10.12 -11.25 -21.71
C SER A 136 9.40 -12.42 -21.04
N LYS A 137 8.88 -12.24 -19.81
CA LYS A 137 8.11 -13.27 -19.12
C LYS A 137 6.81 -13.62 -19.85
N THR A 138 6.11 -12.64 -20.41
CA THR A 138 4.89 -12.88 -21.19
C THR A 138 5.18 -13.69 -22.42
N VAL A 139 6.23 -13.35 -23.16
CA VAL A 139 6.65 -14.09 -24.35
C VAL A 139 7.08 -15.52 -24.01
N SER A 140 7.84 -15.71 -22.91
CA SER A 140 8.19 -17.07 -22.43
C SER A 140 6.96 -17.89 -22.10
N PHE A 141 6.01 -17.32 -21.40
CA PHE A 141 4.76 -18.03 -21.06
C PHE A 141 3.99 -18.48 -22.32
N TYR A 142 3.88 -17.63 -23.34
CA TYR A 142 3.24 -18.03 -24.59
C TYR A 142 4.01 -19.12 -25.33
N ARG A 143 5.33 -19.10 -25.34
CA ARG A 143 6.15 -20.16 -25.94
C ARG A 143 5.94 -21.50 -25.26
N GLU A 144 6.03 -21.53 -23.95
CA GLU A 144 5.77 -22.73 -23.14
C GLU A 144 4.35 -23.30 -23.37
N ALA A 145 3.34 -22.41 -23.44
CA ALA A 145 1.96 -22.82 -23.69
C ALA A 145 1.75 -23.41 -25.10
N LEU A 146 2.54 -23.01 -26.07
CA LEU A 146 2.50 -23.56 -27.44
C LEU A 146 3.25 -24.90 -27.53
N GLU A 147 4.38 -25.03 -26.85
CA GLU A 147 5.19 -26.26 -26.81
C GLU A 147 4.46 -27.41 -26.12
N ASN A 148 3.71 -27.12 -25.05
CA ASN A 148 2.93 -28.11 -24.28
C ASN A 148 1.64 -28.56 -25.03
N LYS A 149 1.33 -28.04 -26.20
CA LYS A 149 0.21 -28.48 -27.05
C LYS A 149 0.63 -29.40 -28.18
N SER A 150 1.90 -29.71 -28.28
CA SER A 150 2.48 -30.66 -29.29
C SER A 150 2.68 -32.03 -28.66
#